data_3154ee5cd1a7dc27f6286cdbf10689f6
#
_entry.id   3154ee5cd1a7dc27f6286cdbf10689f6
#
_cell.length_a   1.000
_cell.length_b   1.000
_cell.length_c   1.000
_cell.angle_alpha   90.00
_cell.angle_beta   90.00
_cell.angle_gamma   90.00
#
_symmetry.space_group_name_H-M   'P 1'
#
loop_
_entity.id
_entity.type
_entity.pdbx_description
1 polymer ?
#
loop_
_entity_poly.entity_id
_entity_poly.type
_entity_poly.pdbx_seq_one_letter_code
_entity_poly.pdbx_strand_id
1 'polypeptide(L)'
;DDIVLRNQQIESKDSNQENKRLEYQRLNALISLCDAIRCRRQVLLNYFNEKIEACNNCDICVDGIDLVDGTEDAQKILSAISRTGQRFGSNHILDILTGNETENVIKFNHDKLPTFGVGQNLTKKNWRFLLRQLMSADHIKMEIEKYGALKITTSGNELLYARINFSKRKEDTKLVKNKTSKDKVKINDTLLDDSETKDIYEKLKIYRTEKASEKNVPPYVVFQDKTIIELSNAKPTSKSNLYKINGLGNVRVEEYGNEIFKIINENSSLQNQNFFDMKSNIKSFENQDKSWSAKNDLEIKYLHTEKNLSITEIAQSFKTNESVIRLRLKRLGL
;
A
#
# COMPACT_ATOMS: atom_id res chain seq x y z
N ASP A 1 -10.86 29.23 19.27
CA ASP A 1 -10.08 27.98 19.22
C ASP A 1 -9.55 27.62 20.60
N ASP A 2 -10.37 26.92 21.39
CA ASP A 2 -10.13 26.57 22.80
C ASP A 2 -8.80 25.83 23.03
N ILE A 3 -8.40 24.96 22.06
CA ILE A 3 -7.11 24.25 22.12
C ILE A 3 -5.92 25.23 22.09
N VAL A 4 -5.97 26.26 21.22
CA VAL A 4 -4.90 27.26 21.11
C VAL A 4 -4.83 28.08 22.40
N LEU A 5 -5.98 28.51 22.88
CA LEU A 5 -6.09 29.26 24.14
C LEU A 5 -5.55 28.46 25.32
N ARG A 6 -5.91 27.17 25.41
CA ARG A 6 -5.43 26.29 26.47
C ARG A 6 -3.92 26.04 26.40
N ASN A 7 -3.38 25.87 25.21
CA ASN A 7 -1.92 25.76 25.01
C ASN A 7 -1.21 27.05 25.50
N GLN A 8 -1.73 28.23 25.16
CA GLN A 8 -1.19 29.51 25.62
C GLN A 8 -1.23 29.63 27.15
N GLN A 9 -2.34 29.19 27.77
CA GLN A 9 -2.46 29.18 29.23
C GLN A 9 -1.46 28.25 29.91
N ILE A 10 -1.19 27.06 29.31
CA ILE A 10 -0.18 26.14 29.83
C ILE A 10 1.23 26.76 29.73
N GLU A 11 1.56 27.38 28.61
CA GLU A 11 2.85 28.03 28.41
C GLU A 11 3.07 29.23 29.32
N SER A 12 2.02 30.05 29.53
CA SER A 12 2.11 31.26 30.36
C SER A 12 2.18 31.01 31.87
N LYS A 13 1.86 29.77 32.31
CA LYS A 13 1.99 29.39 33.73
C LYS A 13 3.46 29.39 34.17
N ASP A 14 3.75 30.05 35.26
CA ASP A 14 5.02 29.96 35.95
C ASP A 14 5.10 28.62 36.71
N SER A 15 5.33 27.55 35.98
CA SER A 15 5.43 26.18 36.50
C SER A 15 6.61 25.47 35.89
N ASN A 16 7.15 24.48 36.61
CA ASN A 16 8.25 23.70 36.09
C ASN A 16 7.85 22.92 34.80
N GLN A 17 8.84 22.51 34.04
CA GLN A 17 8.65 21.81 32.76
C GLN A 17 7.85 20.50 32.91
N GLU A 18 7.96 19.83 34.05
CA GLU A 18 7.26 18.59 34.32
C GLU A 18 5.75 18.82 34.50
N ASN A 19 5.37 19.86 35.23
CA ASN A 19 3.96 20.25 35.37
C ASN A 19 3.34 20.69 34.04
N LYS A 20 4.07 21.45 33.21
CA LYS A 20 3.60 21.80 31.86
C LYS A 20 3.35 20.56 31.02
N ARG A 21 4.22 19.54 31.08
CA ARG A 21 4.03 18.26 30.38
C ARG A 21 2.76 17.54 30.83
N LEU A 22 2.50 17.44 32.13
CA LEU A 22 1.31 16.84 32.69
C LEU A 22 0.04 17.55 32.19
N GLU A 23 0.05 18.88 32.16
CA GLU A 23 -1.06 19.67 31.64
C GLU A 23 -1.30 19.41 30.13
N TYR A 24 -0.22 19.34 29.33
CA TYR A 24 -0.33 18.98 27.91
C TYR A 24 -0.88 17.58 27.69
N GLN A 25 -0.54 16.63 28.56
CA GLN A 25 -1.07 15.27 28.44
C GLN A 25 -2.55 15.19 28.76
N ARG A 26 -2.98 15.88 29.83
CA ARG A 26 -4.40 15.97 30.17
C ARG A 26 -5.20 16.61 29.03
N LEU A 27 -4.65 17.66 28.43
CA LEU A 27 -5.25 18.28 27.24
C LEU A 27 -5.31 17.31 26.06
N ASN A 28 -4.23 16.60 25.77
CA ASN A 28 -4.19 15.61 24.67
C ASN A 28 -5.14 14.43 24.92
N ALA A 29 -5.28 13.95 26.15
CA ALA A 29 -6.24 12.92 26.51
C ALA A 29 -7.70 13.38 26.26
N LEU A 30 -8.01 14.63 26.64
CA LEU A 30 -9.32 15.22 26.36
C LEU A 30 -9.58 15.37 24.85
N ILE A 31 -8.61 15.86 24.11
CA ILE A 31 -8.71 15.97 22.64
C ILE A 31 -8.88 14.58 22.01
N SER A 32 -8.17 13.57 22.51
CA SER A 32 -8.30 12.19 22.03
C SER A 32 -9.69 11.62 22.30
N LEU A 33 -10.32 11.97 23.43
CA LEU A 33 -11.72 11.63 23.70
C LEU A 33 -12.67 12.28 22.69
N CYS A 34 -12.43 13.55 22.32
CA CYS A 34 -13.23 14.25 21.30
C CYS A 34 -13.06 13.66 19.90
N ASP A 35 -11.86 13.23 19.56
CA ASP A 35 -11.52 12.65 18.25
C ASP A 35 -11.75 11.13 18.17
N ALA A 36 -12.26 10.51 19.25
CA ALA A 36 -12.44 9.06 19.34
C ALA A 36 -13.35 8.51 18.23
N ILE A 37 -13.00 7.31 17.74
CA ILE A 37 -13.75 6.55 16.73
C ILE A 37 -14.54 5.38 17.35
N ARG A 38 -14.41 5.18 18.65
CA ARG A 38 -15.10 4.15 19.44
C ARG A 38 -15.85 4.78 20.61
N CYS A 39 -16.65 3.99 21.31
CA CYS A 39 -17.46 4.44 22.43
C CYS A 39 -16.71 5.40 23.37
N ARG A 40 -17.24 6.60 23.58
CA ARG A 40 -16.58 7.63 24.40
C ARG A 40 -16.38 7.19 25.84
N ARG A 41 -17.34 6.43 26.40
CA ARG A 41 -17.21 5.89 27.75
C ARG A 41 -16.08 4.88 27.85
N GLN A 42 -15.90 4.02 26.83
CA GLN A 42 -14.73 3.12 26.76
C GLN A 42 -13.42 3.90 26.75
N VAL A 43 -13.32 4.96 25.94
CA VAL A 43 -12.10 5.80 25.86
C VAL A 43 -11.82 6.48 27.19
N LEU A 44 -12.86 7.03 27.84
CA LEU A 44 -12.74 7.70 29.13
C LEU A 44 -12.30 6.74 30.24
N LEU A 45 -12.94 5.58 30.35
CA LEU A 45 -12.62 4.61 31.42
C LEU A 45 -11.29 3.89 31.17
N ASN A 46 -10.93 3.66 29.91
CA ASN A 46 -9.61 3.13 29.56
C ASN A 46 -8.46 4.07 29.97
N TYR A 47 -8.70 5.39 30.01
CA TYR A 47 -7.75 6.36 30.56
C TYR A 47 -7.44 6.11 32.04
N PHE A 48 -8.42 5.55 32.78
CA PHE A 48 -8.27 5.15 34.20
C PHE A 48 -7.94 3.65 34.36
N ASN A 49 -7.51 2.97 33.28
CA ASN A 49 -7.23 1.52 33.23
C ASN A 49 -8.45 0.61 33.49
N GLU A 50 -9.66 1.13 33.32
CA GLU A 50 -10.91 0.38 33.43
C GLU A 50 -11.41 -0.01 32.04
N LYS A 51 -11.67 -1.31 31.82
CA LYS A 51 -12.17 -1.84 30.55
C LYS A 51 -13.66 -2.13 30.67
N ILE A 52 -14.45 -1.60 29.75
CA ILE A 52 -15.88 -1.86 29.65
C ILE A 52 -16.26 -2.16 28.19
N GLU A 53 -17.43 -2.75 28.01
CA GLU A 53 -18.07 -2.86 26.70
C GLU A 53 -18.65 -1.51 26.22
N ALA A 54 -19.11 -1.45 24.96
CA ALA A 54 -19.76 -0.26 24.42
C ALA A 54 -20.98 0.14 25.23
N CYS A 55 -21.15 1.44 25.55
CA CYS A 55 -22.16 1.90 26.44
C CYS A 55 -23.58 1.99 25.83
N ASN A 56 -23.68 1.87 24.49
CA ASN A 56 -24.94 1.99 23.72
C ASN A 56 -25.75 3.28 23.99
N ASN A 57 -25.11 4.33 24.53
CA ASN A 57 -25.77 5.57 24.96
C ASN A 57 -24.98 6.85 24.64
N CYS A 58 -23.74 6.77 24.11
CA CYS A 58 -23.04 7.96 23.65
C CYS A 58 -23.36 8.22 22.17
N ASP A 59 -23.04 9.43 21.69
CA ASP A 59 -23.21 9.84 20.29
C ASP A 59 -22.64 8.81 19.29
N ILE A 60 -21.42 8.31 19.52
CA ILE A 60 -20.80 7.31 18.66
C ILE A 60 -21.58 5.98 18.65
N CYS A 61 -22.13 5.56 19.78
CA CYS A 61 -22.90 4.32 19.86
C CYS A 61 -24.31 4.45 19.27
N VAL A 62 -24.92 5.63 19.34
CA VAL A 62 -26.32 5.87 18.93
C VAL A 62 -26.37 6.34 17.47
N ASP A 63 -25.61 7.37 17.16
CA ASP A 63 -25.66 8.02 15.84
C ASP A 63 -24.67 7.39 14.84
N GLY A 64 -23.65 6.69 15.35
CA GLY A 64 -22.54 6.21 14.53
C GLY A 64 -21.61 7.34 14.06
N ILE A 65 -20.62 6.99 13.29
CA ILE A 65 -19.71 7.94 12.63
C ILE A 65 -19.34 7.40 11.25
N ASP A 66 -19.16 8.30 10.30
CA ASP A 66 -18.64 7.95 8.98
C ASP A 66 -17.17 7.52 9.10
N LEU A 67 -16.92 6.27 8.86
CA LEU A 67 -15.61 5.67 8.87
C LEU A 67 -15.15 5.32 7.45
N VAL A 68 -13.86 5.48 7.20
CA VAL A 68 -13.19 5.04 5.97
C VAL A 68 -11.96 4.22 6.33
N ASP A 69 -11.52 3.35 5.43
CA ASP A 69 -10.28 2.59 5.65
C ASP A 69 -9.09 3.55 5.79
N GLY A 70 -8.41 3.42 6.90
CA GLY A 70 -7.22 4.19 7.27
C GLY A 70 -6.00 3.31 7.54
N THR A 71 -6.08 2.03 7.20
CA THR A 71 -5.07 1.02 7.54
C THR A 71 -3.69 1.40 7.00
N GLU A 72 -3.57 1.79 5.72
CA GLU A 72 -2.28 2.21 5.13
C GLU A 72 -1.70 3.44 5.84
N ASP A 73 -2.53 4.45 6.09
CA ASP A 73 -2.06 5.66 6.77
C ASP A 73 -1.64 5.37 8.22
N ALA A 74 -2.37 4.51 8.91
CA ALA A 74 -2.01 4.05 10.25
C ALA A 74 -0.67 3.31 10.24
N GLN A 75 -0.44 2.41 9.28
CA GLN A 75 0.81 1.69 9.11
C GLN A 75 2.00 2.61 8.83
N LYS A 76 1.82 3.70 8.08
CA LYS A 76 2.86 4.71 7.87
C LYS A 76 3.30 5.35 9.19
N ILE A 77 2.35 5.74 10.06
CA ILE A 77 2.63 6.27 11.39
C ILE A 77 3.37 5.24 12.24
N LEU A 78 2.83 4.03 12.34
CA LEU A 78 3.41 2.96 13.16
C LEU A 78 4.81 2.56 12.67
N SER A 79 5.02 2.50 11.35
CA SER A 79 6.34 2.23 10.77
C SER A 79 7.36 3.33 11.11
N ALA A 80 6.97 4.61 11.06
CA ALA A 80 7.83 5.71 11.46
C ALA A 80 8.20 5.63 12.95
N ILE A 81 7.23 5.32 13.83
CA ILE A 81 7.46 5.12 15.26
C ILE A 81 8.41 3.95 15.51
N SER A 82 8.19 2.81 14.85
CA SER A 82 9.04 1.62 14.99
C SER A 82 10.48 1.90 14.56
N ARG A 83 10.67 2.49 13.37
CA ARG A 83 11.99 2.77 12.79
C ARG A 83 12.80 3.81 13.56
N THR A 84 12.14 4.70 14.28
CA THR A 84 12.78 5.67 15.18
C THR A 84 13.07 5.10 16.58
N GLY A 85 12.88 3.78 16.77
CA GLY A 85 13.15 3.10 18.04
C GLY A 85 12.16 3.45 19.14
N GLN A 86 10.99 3.97 18.80
CA GLN A 86 9.92 4.31 19.75
C GLN A 86 10.39 5.26 20.88
N ARG A 87 11.22 6.25 20.53
CA ARG A 87 11.84 7.19 21.50
C ARG A 87 11.46 8.64 21.27
N PHE A 88 10.71 8.91 20.21
CA PHE A 88 10.38 10.28 19.80
C PHE A 88 8.90 10.59 19.97
N GLY A 89 8.62 11.86 20.22
CA GLY A 89 7.26 12.36 20.38
C GLY A 89 6.56 12.63 19.04
N SER A 90 5.27 12.97 19.13
CA SER A 90 4.37 13.12 17.98
C SER A 90 4.90 14.11 16.92
N ASN A 91 5.41 15.29 17.31
CA ASN A 91 5.86 16.28 16.34
C ASN A 91 7.01 15.76 15.46
N HIS A 92 7.98 15.05 16.06
CA HIS A 92 9.11 14.49 15.34
C HIS A 92 8.67 13.39 14.34
N ILE A 93 7.76 12.50 14.74
CA ILE A 93 7.20 11.49 13.85
C ILE A 93 6.44 12.14 12.68
N LEU A 94 5.67 13.20 12.95
CA LEU A 94 4.95 13.92 11.91
C LEU A 94 5.88 14.67 10.95
N ASP A 95 7.02 15.19 11.44
CA ASP A 95 8.03 15.81 10.58
C ASP A 95 8.66 14.79 9.62
N ILE A 96 8.98 13.59 10.11
CA ILE A 96 9.47 12.49 9.26
C ILE A 96 8.44 12.15 8.19
N LEU A 97 7.17 11.93 8.56
CA LEU A 97 6.11 11.56 7.60
C LEU A 97 5.88 12.63 6.52
N THR A 98 5.92 13.91 6.91
CA THR A 98 5.70 15.02 5.97
C THR A 98 6.95 15.41 5.18
N GLY A 99 8.11 14.82 5.50
CA GLY A 99 9.38 15.13 4.84
C GLY A 99 9.96 16.49 5.25
N ASN A 100 9.71 16.92 6.49
CA ASN A 100 10.29 18.16 7.04
C ASN A 100 11.69 17.89 7.60
N GLU A 101 12.70 18.50 7.02
CA GLU A 101 14.10 18.47 7.43
C GLU A 101 14.33 19.40 8.63
N THR A 102 13.85 19.02 9.82
CA THR A 102 14.17 19.74 11.05
C THR A 102 15.56 19.35 11.55
N GLU A 103 16.18 20.22 12.37
CA GLU A 103 17.51 19.96 12.98
C GLU A 103 17.55 18.60 13.66
N ASN A 104 16.50 18.21 14.37
CA ASN A 104 16.41 16.91 15.04
C ASN A 104 16.29 15.75 14.04
N VAL A 105 15.57 15.90 12.93
CA VAL A 105 15.45 14.86 11.89
C VAL A 105 16.82 14.60 11.28
N ILE A 106 17.57 15.64 10.93
CA ILE A 106 18.92 15.56 10.37
C ILE A 106 19.91 14.99 11.40
N LYS A 107 19.89 15.50 12.64
CA LYS A 107 20.78 15.06 13.73
C LYS A 107 20.73 13.56 14.00
N PHE A 108 19.54 12.97 13.88
CA PHE A 108 19.34 11.53 14.09
C PHE A 108 19.38 10.71 12.80
N ASN A 109 19.71 11.32 11.65
CA ASN A 109 19.69 10.72 10.30
C ASN A 109 18.34 10.12 9.93
N HIS A 110 17.24 10.68 10.41
CA HIS A 110 15.90 10.21 10.11
C HIS A 110 15.39 10.70 8.73
N ASP A 111 16.06 11.63 8.11
CA ASP A 111 15.92 12.03 6.69
C ASP A 111 16.24 10.88 5.72
N LYS A 112 17.06 9.91 6.14
CA LYS A 112 17.45 8.73 5.37
C LYS A 112 16.53 7.51 5.56
N LEU A 113 15.54 7.61 6.45
CA LEU A 113 14.62 6.51 6.69
C LEU A 113 13.68 6.30 5.47
N PRO A 114 13.33 5.05 5.14
CA PRO A 114 12.32 4.76 4.11
C PRO A 114 10.93 5.38 4.39
N THR A 115 10.69 5.80 5.63
CA THR A 115 9.45 6.46 6.06
C THR A 115 9.52 7.98 5.94
N PHE A 116 10.66 8.56 5.55
CA PHE A 116 10.78 10.00 5.34
C PHE A 116 9.99 10.45 4.11
N GLY A 117 9.07 11.37 4.29
CA GLY A 117 8.26 11.94 3.21
C GLY A 117 7.16 11.04 2.66
N VAL A 118 6.93 9.83 3.20
CA VAL A 118 5.85 8.93 2.71
C VAL A 118 4.44 9.46 2.94
N GLY A 119 4.31 10.47 3.79
CA GLY A 119 3.04 11.08 4.18
C GLY A 119 2.82 12.47 3.60
N GLN A 120 3.51 12.89 2.55
CA GLN A 120 3.36 14.23 1.94
C GLN A 120 2.00 14.48 1.31
N ASN A 121 1.20 13.43 1.08
CA ASN A 121 -0.16 13.49 0.56
C ASN A 121 -1.17 14.12 1.53
N LEU A 122 -0.88 14.12 2.84
CA LEU A 122 -1.72 14.69 3.88
C LEU A 122 -1.00 15.86 4.61
N THR A 123 -1.78 16.77 5.17
CA THR A 123 -1.22 17.85 5.99
C THR A 123 -0.75 17.32 7.35
N LYS A 124 0.20 18.02 7.98
CA LYS A 124 0.64 17.71 9.36
C LYS A 124 -0.53 17.74 10.35
N LYS A 125 -1.57 18.55 10.09
CA LYS A 125 -2.81 18.59 10.89
C LYS A 125 -3.59 17.29 10.78
N ASN A 126 -3.75 16.75 9.55
CA ASN A 126 -4.48 15.50 9.30
C ASN A 126 -3.71 14.30 9.90
N TRP A 127 -2.40 14.27 9.77
CA TRP A 127 -1.56 13.26 10.41
C TRP A 127 -1.69 13.29 11.94
N ARG A 128 -1.73 14.50 12.55
CA ARG A 128 -1.93 14.65 13.99
C ARG A 128 -3.31 14.15 14.41
N PHE A 129 -4.34 14.42 13.62
CA PHE A 129 -5.69 13.92 13.87
C PHE A 129 -5.73 12.38 13.85
N LEU A 130 -5.13 11.76 12.83
CA LEU A 130 -5.03 10.30 12.73
C LEU A 130 -4.21 9.69 13.87
N LEU A 131 -3.10 10.31 14.27
CA LEU A 131 -2.31 9.86 15.42
C LEU A 131 -3.15 9.82 16.71
N ARG A 132 -3.99 10.84 16.96
CA ARG A 132 -4.88 10.85 18.10
C ARG A 132 -5.94 9.74 18.06
N GLN A 133 -6.46 9.43 16.87
CA GLN A 133 -7.38 8.29 16.70
C GLN A 133 -6.70 6.96 17.01
N LEU A 134 -5.45 6.76 16.57
CA LEU A 134 -4.66 5.57 16.92
C LEU A 134 -4.38 5.46 18.43
N MET A 135 -4.15 6.60 19.08
CA MET A 135 -4.00 6.63 20.55
C MET A 135 -5.32 6.30 21.26
N SER A 136 -6.45 6.88 20.81
CA SER A 136 -7.77 6.59 21.37
C SER A 136 -8.23 5.15 21.15
N ALA A 137 -7.75 4.51 20.07
CA ALA A 137 -7.98 3.10 19.75
C ALA A 137 -6.99 2.14 20.43
N ASP A 138 -6.08 2.64 21.27
CA ASP A 138 -5.08 1.88 22.01
C ASP A 138 -4.04 1.16 21.12
N HIS A 139 -3.81 1.67 19.90
CA HIS A 139 -2.73 1.16 19.05
C HIS A 139 -1.37 1.81 19.36
N ILE A 140 -1.40 3.01 19.95
CA ILE A 140 -0.23 3.80 20.36
C ILE A 140 -0.45 4.31 21.77
N LYS A 141 0.60 4.22 22.60
CA LYS A 141 0.66 4.86 23.93
C LYS A 141 1.74 5.92 23.97
N MET A 142 1.52 6.97 24.77
CA MET A 142 2.50 8.01 25.01
C MET A 142 3.14 7.78 26.39
N GLU A 143 4.47 7.59 26.42
CA GLU A 143 5.21 7.48 27.67
C GLU A 143 5.56 8.87 28.20
N ILE A 144 4.96 9.25 29.32
CA ILE A 144 5.13 10.54 29.97
C ILE A 144 6.56 10.71 30.50
N GLU A 145 7.03 9.69 31.17
CA GLU A 145 8.36 9.67 31.82
C GLU A 145 9.50 9.82 30.80
N LYS A 146 9.24 9.48 29.53
CA LYS A 146 10.19 9.56 28.43
C LYS A 146 9.87 10.69 27.43
N TYR A 147 9.58 11.87 27.95
CA TYR A 147 9.39 13.09 27.15
C TYR A 147 8.26 12.99 26.09
N GLY A 148 7.23 12.18 26.35
CA GLY A 148 6.12 12.00 25.42
C GLY A 148 6.46 11.09 24.23
N ALA A 149 7.39 10.18 24.42
CA ALA A 149 7.75 9.18 23.42
C ALA A 149 6.55 8.30 23.08
N LEU A 150 6.38 8.02 21.79
CA LEU A 150 5.29 7.17 21.29
C LEU A 150 5.74 5.71 21.31
N LYS A 151 4.91 4.85 21.87
CA LYS A 151 5.07 3.39 21.93
C LYS A 151 3.96 2.68 21.20
N ILE A 152 4.33 1.65 20.46
CA ILE A 152 3.38 0.77 19.77
C ILE A 152 2.91 -0.29 20.76
N THR A 153 1.60 -0.48 20.86
CA THR A 153 1.01 -1.54 21.69
C THR A 153 1.00 -2.89 20.95
N THR A 154 0.58 -3.97 21.61
CA THR A 154 0.37 -5.27 20.94
C THR A 154 -0.60 -5.15 19.77
N SER A 155 -1.73 -4.46 19.98
CA SER A 155 -2.73 -4.18 18.93
C SER A 155 -2.16 -3.30 17.81
N GLY A 156 -1.28 -2.33 18.16
CA GLY A 156 -0.58 -1.52 17.17
C GLY A 156 0.39 -2.34 16.30
N ASN A 157 1.05 -3.36 16.87
CA ASN A 157 1.89 -4.27 16.10
C ASN A 157 1.06 -5.15 15.15
N GLU A 158 -0.10 -5.64 15.57
CA GLU A 158 -1.01 -6.38 14.70
C GLU A 158 -1.48 -5.52 13.52
N LEU A 159 -1.79 -4.26 13.77
CA LEU A 159 -2.16 -3.29 12.74
C LEU A 159 -0.99 -2.99 11.78
N LEU A 160 0.22 -2.83 12.30
CA LEU A 160 1.43 -2.58 11.50
C LEU A 160 1.66 -3.66 10.46
N TYR A 161 1.43 -4.94 10.83
CA TYR A 161 1.60 -6.09 9.94
C TYR A 161 0.30 -6.55 9.25
N ALA A 162 -0.73 -5.69 9.21
CA ALA A 162 -2.03 -5.94 8.58
C ALA A 162 -2.78 -7.19 9.07
N ARG A 163 -2.57 -7.60 10.31
CA ARG A 163 -3.36 -8.67 10.93
C ARG A 163 -4.74 -8.18 11.33
N ILE A 164 -4.90 -6.88 11.54
CA ILE A 164 -6.15 -6.17 11.77
C ILE A 164 -6.24 -4.94 10.88
N ASN A 165 -7.44 -4.51 10.54
CA ASN A 165 -7.71 -3.28 9.80
C ASN A 165 -7.98 -2.13 10.76
N PHE A 166 -7.75 -0.90 10.29
CA PHE A 166 -8.05 0.31 11.03
C PHE A 166 -8.97 1.21 10.22
N SER A 167 -10.10 1.58 10.81
CA SER A 167 -11.02 2.56 10.24
C SER A 167 -10.78 3.92 10.89
N LYS A 168 -10.59 4.94 10.08
CA LYS A 168 -10.43 6.33 10.52
C LYS A 168 -11.70 7.13 10.25
N ARG A 169 -11.95 8.17 11.06
CA ARG A 169 -13.04 9.09 10.83
C ARG A 169 -12.85 9.83 9.50
N LYS A 170 -13.92 9.88 8.70
CA LYS A 170 -13.94 10.70 7.50
C LYS A 170 -13.79 12.17 7.90
N GLU A 171 -12.69 12.80 7.49
CA GLU A 171 -12.47 14.22 7.70
C GLU A 171 -13.07 15.00 6.53
N ASP A 172 -13.67 16.15 6.79
CA ASP A 172 -13.94 17.16 5.77
C ASP A 172 -12.59 17.72 5.30
N THR A 173 -11.92 16.99 4.46
CA THR A 173 -10.61 17.37 3.93
C THR A 173 -10.76 18.54 2.99
N LYS A 174 -10.58 19.77 3.50
CA LYS A 174 -10.11 20.87 2.66
C LYS A 174 -8.70 20.48 2.22
N LEU A 175 -8.61 19.80 1.09
CA LEU A 175 -7.35 19.46 0.44
C LEU A 175 -6.52 20.74 0.28
N VAL A 176 -5.30 20.75 0.81
CA VAL A 176 -4.34 21.82 0.53
C VAL A 176 -4.12 21.82 -0.99
N LYS A 177 -4.59 22.87 -1.64
CA LYS A 177 -4.28 23.13 -3.04
C LYS A 177 -2.80 23.51 -3.12
N ASN A 178 -1.92 22.52 -3.18
CA ASN A 178 -0.56 22.76 -3.65
C ASN A 178 -0.67 23.06 -5.16
N LYS A 179 -0.34 24.31 -5.51
CA LYS A 179 -0.22 24.78 -6.89
C LYS A 179 1.03 24.15 -7.53
N THR A 180 0.97 22.88 -7.89
CA THR A 180 1.84 22.31 -8.94
C THR A 180 1.26 20.97 -9.38
N SER A 181 1.01 20.90 -10.69
CA SER A 181 0.65 19.75 -11.52
C SER A 181 -0.76 19.16 -11.34
N LYS A 182 -1.44 19.19 -12.45
CA LYS A 182 -2.70 18.56 -12.84
C LYS A 182 -2.71 17.09 -12.50
N ASP A 183 -3.90 16.62 -12.11
CA ASP A 183 -4.36 15.25 -11.84
C ASP A 183 -4.46 14.87 -10.37
N LYS A 184 -5.54 15.39 -9.73
CA LYS A 184 -6.05 14.88 -8.47
C LYS A 184 -7.17 13.88 -8.75
N VAL A 185 -6.85 12.61 -8.71
CA VAL A 185 -7.85 11.56 -8.62
C VAL A 185 -8.44 11.61 -7.20
N LYS A 186 -9.71 12.02 -7.11
CA LYS A 186 -10.52 11.84 -5.89
C LYS A 186 -10.73 10.33 -5.71
N ILE A 187 -10.17 9.76 -4.66
CA ILE A 187 -10.50 8.40 -4.23
C ILE A 187 -11.88 8.48 -3.57
N ASN A 188 -12.92 8.38 -4.36
CA ASN A 188 -14.29 8.13 -3.92
C ASN A 188 -14.57 6.65 -4.21
N ASP A 189 -15.46 6.02 -3.43
CA ASP A 189 -16.01 4.68 -3.64
C ASP A 189 -16.64 4.45 -5.04
N THR A 190 -16.73 5.50 -5.84
CA THR A 190 -17.17 5.51 -7.25
C THR A 190 -16.11 5.05 -8.25
N LEU A 191 -14.90 4.68 -7.83
CA LEU A 191 -13.81 4.28 -8.76
C LEU A 191 -13.73 2.77 -9.04
N LEU A 192 -14.58 1.98 -8.40
CA LEU A 192 -14.72 0.54 -8.64
C LEU A 192 -16.14 0.25 -9.08
N ASP A 193 -16.51 0.69 -10.30
CA ASP A 193 -17.89 0.63 -10.82
C ASP A 193 -18.32 -0.78 -11.23
N ASP A 194 -17.38 -1.72 -11.39
CA ASP A 194 -17.62 -3.07 -11.88
C ASP A 194 -17.32 -4.12 -10.80
N SER A 195 -18.16 -5.15 -10.71
CA SER A 195 -18.00 -6.29 -9.80
C SER A 195 -16.65 -6.99 -10.01
N GLU A 196 -16.21 -7.13 -11.26
CA GLU A 196 -14.93 -7.73 -11.63
C GLU A 196 -13.73 -6.91 -11.10
N THR A 197 -13.81 -5.59 -11.18
CA THR A 197 -12.76 -4.67 -10.69
C THR A 197 -12.63 -4.74 -9.16
N LYS A 198 -13.75 -4.93 -8.45
CA LYS A 198 -13.74 -5.15 -6.99
C LYS A 198 -13.07 -6.47 -6.62
N ASP A 199 -13.37 -7.54 -7.34
CA ASP A 199 -12.76 -8.86 -7.11
C ASP A 199 -11.23 -8.82 -7.34
N ILE A 200 -10.78 -8.17 -8.41
CA ILE A 200 -9.35 -7.97 -8.70
C ILE A 200 -8.69 -7.17 -7.57
N TYR A 201 -9.33 -6.09 -7.12
CA TYR A 201 -8.84 -5.26 -6.03
C TYR A 201 -8.63 -6.07 -4.73
N GLU A 202 -9.63 -6.84 -4.30
CA GLU A 202 -9.54 -7.66 -3.09
C GLU A 202 -8.46 -8.75 -3.21
N LYS A 203 -8.36 -9.44 -4.34
CA LYS A 203 -7.31 -10.44 -4.58
C LYS A 203 -5.90 -9.83 -4.57
N LEU A 204 -5.70 -8.67 -5.18
CA LEU A 204 -4.43 -7.95 -5.13
C LEU A 204 -4.07 -7.47 -3.72
N LYS A 205 -5.07 -7.10 -2.92
CA LYS A 205 -4.90 -6.71 -1.51
C LYS A 205 -4.46 -7.91 -0.65
N ILE A 206 -5.07 -9.08 -0.86
CA ILE A 206 -4.66 -10.33 -0.19
C ILE A 206 -3.23 -10.68 -0.58
N TYR A 207 -2.92 -10.75 -1.87
CA TYR A 207 -1.58 -11.02 -2.39
C TYR A 207 -0.51 -10.11 -1.81
N ARG A 208 -0.80 -8.78 -1.76
CA ARG A 208 0.09 -7.80 -1.13
C ARG A 208 0.37 -8.14 0.33
N THR A 209 -0.65 -8.52 1.08
CA THR A 209 -0.54 -8.84 2.51
C THR A 209 0.31 -10.09 2.73
N GLU A 210 0.14 -11.11 1.89
CA GLU A 210 0.94 -12.33 1.91
C GLU A 210 2.43 -12.02 1.64
N LYS A 211 2.72 -11.26 0.58
CA LYS A 211 4.10 -10.87 0.23
C LYS A 211 4.75 -9.96 1.27
N ALA A 212 3.97 -9.11 1.91
CA ALA A 212 4.44 -8.28 3.01
C ALA A 212 4.78 -9.13 4.25
N SER A 213 3.97 -10.14 4.55
CA SER A 213 4.20 -11.09 5.64
C SER A 213 5.47 -11.94 5.39
N GLU A 214 5.65 -12.47 4.17
CA GLU A 214 6.86 -13.19 3.78
C GLU A 214 8.14 -12.37 3.99
N LYS A 215 8.09 -11.06 3.69
CA LYS A 215 9.22 -10.14 3.82
C LYS A 215 9.32 -9.47 5.19
N ASN A 216 8.39 -9.74 6.08
CA ASN A 216 8.28 -9.10 7.39
C ASN A 216 8.30 -7.56 7.30
N VAL A 217 7.52 -7.01 6.36
CA VAL A 217 7.35 -5.57 6.14
C VAL A 217 5.86 -5.19 6.13
N PRO A 218 5.52 -3.91 6.43
CA PRO A 218 4.16 -3.42 6.26
C PRO A 218 3.68 -3.52 4.80
N PRO A 219 2.41 -3.87 4.52
CA PRO A 219 1.89 -4.08 3.17
C PRO A 219 2.09 -2.92 2.20
N TYR A 220 1.97 -1.67 2.65
CA TYR A 220 2.16 -0.50 1.79
C TYR A 220 3.59 -0.38 1.22
N VAL A 221 4.58 -1.06 1.81
CA VAL A 221 5.96 -1.11 1.32
C VAL A 221 6.05 -1.93 0.02
N VAL A 222 5.22 -2.97 -0.09
CA VAL A 222 5.09 -3.79 -1.32
C VAL A 222 4.40 -2.96 -2.41
N PHE A 223 3.13 -2.55 -2.17
CA PHE A 223 2.38 -1.60 -3.02
C PHE A 223 1.52 -0.70 -2.16
N GLN A 224 1.32 0.55 -2.59
CA GLN A 224 0.33 1.45 -2.00
C GLN A 224 -1.08 1.10 -2.48
N ASP A 225 -2.11 1.46 -1.71
CA ASP A 225 -3.52 1.25 -2.09
C ASP A 225 -3.84 1.89 -3.45
N LYS A 226 -3.28 3.09 -3.70
CA LYS A 226 -3.42 3.78 -4.99
C LYS A 226 -2.93 2.94 -6.17
N THR A 227 -1.83 2.21 -5.99
CA THR A 227 -1.28 1.32 -7.02
C THR A 227 -2.19 0.14 -7.29
N ILE A 228 -2.82 -0.43 -6.24
CA ILE A 228 -3.77 -1.54 -6.40
C ILE A 228 -5.03 -1.07 -7.13
N ILE A 229 -5.57 0.10 -6.77
CA ILE A 229 -6.73 0.70 -7.45
C ILE A 229 -6.42 0.93 -8.94
N GLU A 230 -5.26 1.50 -9.26
CA GLU A 230 -4.84 1.75 -10.63
C GLU A 230 -4.67 0.44 -11.42
N LEU A 231 -4.09 -0.61 -10.81
CA LEU A 231 -3.97 -1.96 -11.38
C LEU A 231 -5.35 -2.57 -11.66
N SER A 232 -6.29 -2.47 -10.72
CA SER A 232 -7.62 -3.06 -10.84
C SER A 232 -8.43 -2.40 -11.95
N ASN A 233 -8.30 -1.07 -12.11
CA ASN A 233 -8.99 -0.32 -13.16
C ASN A 233 -8.33 -0.48 -14.53
N ALA A 234 -7.00 -0.44 -14.59
CA ALA A 234 -6.25 -0.50 -15.85
C ALA A 234 -6.19 -1.92 -16.45
N LYS A 235 -6.36 -2.96 -15.63
CA LYS A 235 -6.30 -4.39 -16.01
C LYS A 235 -5.17 -4.65 -17.04
N PRO A 236 -3.90 -4.37 -16.70
CA PRO A 236 -2.80 -4.41 -17.65
C PRO A 236 -2.61 -5.80 -18.23
N THR A 237 -2.55 -5.91 -19.55
CA THR A 237 -2.38 -7.17 -20.30
C THR A 237 -0.94 -7.42 -20.75
N SER A 238 -0.04 -6.47 -20.53
CA SER A 238 1.36 -6.58 -20.93
C SER A 238 2.31 -5.98 -19.90
N LYS A 239 3.57 -6.46 -19.88
CA LYS A 239 4.62 -5.94 -19.00
C LYS A 239 4.87 -4.45 -19.23
N SER A 240 4.77 -3.98 -20.48
CA SER A 240 4.89 -2.56 -20.82
C SER A 240 3.81 -1.70 -20.21
N ASN A 241 2.61 -2.25 -20.01
CA ASN A 241 1.52 -1.55 -19.34
C ASN A 241 1.70 -1.51 -17.82
N LEU A 242 2.35 -2.51 -17.20
CA LEU A 242 2.69 -2.47 -15.77
C LEU A 242 3.67 -1.34 -15.44
N TYR A 243 4.63 -1.06 -16.31
CA TYR A 243 5.58 0.05 -16.10
C TYR A 243 4.92 1.43 -16.12
N LYS A 244 3.71 1.56 -16.66
CA LYS A 244 2.94 2.82 -16.68
C LYS A 244 2.16 3.06 -15.39
N ILE A 245 2.01 2.03 -14.54
CA ILE A 245 1.27 2.11 -13.28
C ILE A 245 2.11 2.83 -12.23
N ASN A 246 1.53 3.85 -11.60
CA ASN A 246 2.20 4.60 -10.55
C ASN A 246 2.51 3.69 -9.35
N GLY A 247 3.77 3.71 -8.91
CA GLY A 247 4.24 2.89 -7.79
C GLY A 247 4.77 1.49 -8.17
N LEU A 248 4.71 1.10 -9.46
CA LEU A 248 5.35 -0.09 -9.99
C LEU A 248 6.60 0.30 -10.79
N GLY A 249 7.72 0.53 -10.10
CA GLY A 249 9.03 0.68 -10.76
C GLY A 249 9.58 -0.66 -11.27
N ASN A 250 10.70 -0.59 -12.05
CA ASN A 250 11.31 -1.76 -12.70
C ASN A 250 11.48 -2.96 -11.77
N VAL A 251 12.01 -2.74 -10.57
CA VAL A 251 12.26 -3.80 -9.57
C VAL A 251 10.96 -4.52 -9.18
N ARG A 252 9.89 -3.76 -8.91
CA ARG A 252 8.59 -4.33 -8.51
C ARG A 252 7.89 -5.04 -9.65
N VAL A 253 8.02 -4.56 -10.88
CA VAL A 253 7.47 -5.23 -12.07
C VAL A 253 8.18 -6.55 -12.33
N GLU A 254 9.50 -6.61 -12.16
CA GLU A 254 10.25 -7.86 -12.30
C GLU A 254 9.91 -8.86 -11.19
N GLU A 255 9.72 -8.38 -9.97
CA GLU A 255 9.50 -9.22 -8.80
C GLU A 255 8.06 -9.73 -8.68
N TYR A 256 7.05 -8.87 -8.94
CA TYR A 256 5.63 -9.16 -8.69
C TYR A 256 4.77 -9.23 -9.96
N GLY A 257 5.30 -8.82 -11.11
CA GLY A 257 4.51 -8.66 -12.33
C GLY A 257 3.83 -9.93 -12.81
N ASN A 258 4.48 -11.09 -12.65
CA ASN A 258 3.92 -12.37 -13.09
C ASN A 258 2.67 -12.78 -12.28
N GLU A 259 2.74 -12.62 -10.95
CA GLU A 259 1.63 -12.92 -10.07
C GLU A 259 0.49 -11.93 -10.23
N ILE A 260 0.81 -10.63 -10.41
CA ILE A 260 -0.20 -9.60 -10.72
C ILE A 260 -0.97 -9.97 -11.99
N PHE A 261 -0.29 -10.45 -13.04
CA PHE A 261 -0.97 -10.90 -14.26
C PHE A 261 -1.85 -12.10 -14.03
N LYS A 262 -1.44 -13.09 -13.24
CA LYS A 262 -2.27 -14.24 -12.89
C LYS A 262 -3.57 -13.79 -12.23
N ILE A 263 -3.47 -12.93 -11.22
CA ILE A 263 -4.63 -12.44 -10.47
C ILE A 263 -5.60 -11.68 -11.38
N ILE A 264 -5.09 -10.85 -12.29
CA ILE A 264 -5.92 -10.07 -13.21
C ILE A 264 -6.58 -10.98 -14.25
N ASN A 265 -5.86 -11.97 -14.79
CA ASN A 265 -6.35 -12.84 -15.87
C ASN A 265 -7.25 -13.97 -15.38
N GLU A 266 -7.12 -14.43 -14.13
CA GLU A 266 -8.05 -15.42 -13.54
C GLU A 266 -9.47 -14.89 -13.42
N ASN A 267 -9.66 -13.56 -13.38
CA ASN A 267 -10.98 -12.94 -13.33
C ASN A 267 -11.56 -12.59 -14.72
N SER A 268 -10.70 -12.44 -15.74
CA SER A 268 -11.17 -12.29 -17.11
C SER A 268 -11.45 -13.67 -17.70
N SER A 269 -12.67 -14.18 -17.46
CA SER A 269 -13.16 -15.42 -18.05
C SER A 269 -12.92 -15.45 -19.55
N LEU A 270 -12.18 -16.47 -19.99
CA LEU A 270 -12.21 -17.05 -21.33
C LEU A 270 -11.32 -16.52 -22.46
N GLN A 271 -10.15 -15.91 -22.28
CA GLN A 271 -9.31 -15.79 -23.50
C GLN A 271 -7.77 -15.77 -23.35
N ASN A 272 -7.14 -15.96 -22.18
CA ASN A 272 -5.68 -15.82 -22.12
C ASN A 272 -4.90 -16.93 -21.36
N GLN A 273 -5.27 -18.19 -21.50
CA GLN A 273 -4.39 -19.32 -21.14
C GLN A 273 -3.11 -19.40 -22.04
N ASN A 274 -3.09 -18.67 -23.15
CA ASN A 274 -2.02 -18.77 -24.17
C ASN A 274 -0.81 -17.85 -23.99
N PHE A 275 -0.81 -16.90 -23.03
CA PHE A 275 0.28 -15.92 -22.98
C PHE A 275 1.45 -16.32 -22.08
N PHE A 276 1.20 -17.09 -21.01
CA PHE A 276 2.26 -17.61 -20.14
C PHE A 276 2.90 -18.88 -20.67
N ASP A 277 2.12 -19.73 -21.35
CA ASP A 277 2.65 -20.89 -22.08
C ASP A 277 3.57 -20.47 -23.22
N MET A 278 3.35 -19.32 -23.85
CA MET A 278 4.27 -18.78 -24.86
C MET A 278 5.67 -18.43 -24.31
N LYS A 279 5.82 -17.96 -23.06
CA LYS A 279 7.14 -17.61 -22.51
C LYS A 279 7.92 -18.79 -21.93
N SER A 280 7.24 -19.74 -21.31
CA SER A 280 7.88 -21.01 -20.94
C SER A 280 8.31 -21.78 -22.19
N ASN A 281 7.50 -21.73 -23.24
CA ASN A 281 7.84 -22.28 -24.55
C ASN A 281 8.98 -21.51 -25.25
N ILE A 282 9.04 -20.17 -25.16
CA ILE A 282 10.16 -19.40 -25.78
C ILE A 282 11.51 -19.77 -25.16
N LYS A 283 11.61 -19.97 -23.83
CA LYS A 283 12.86 -20.47 -23.20
C LYS A 283 13.19 -21.92 -23.59
N SER A 284 12.18 -22.76 -23.80
CA SER A 284 12.39 -24.10 -24.35
C SER A 284 12.73 -24.10 -25.84
N PHE A 285 12.27 -23.07 -26.60
CA PHE A 285 12.58 -22.87 -28.03
C PHE A 285 14.01 -22.35 -28.25
N GLU A 286 14.51 -21.45 -27.39
CA GLU A 286 15.91 -20.99 -27.49
C GLU A 286 16.92 -22.12 -27.24
N ASN A 287 16.57 -23.12 -26.43
CA ASN A 287 17.39 -24.32 -26.21
C ASN A 287 17.26 -25.37 -27.33
N GLN A 288 16.14 -25.41 -28.09
CA GLN A 288 15.97 -26.27 -29.25
C GLN A 288 16.59 -25.68 -30.51
N ASP A 289 16.74 -24.36 -30.60
CA ASP A 289 17.36 -23.68 -31.76
C ASP A 289 18.85 -24.03 -31.97
N LYS A 290 19.54 -24.55 -30.94
CA LYS A 290 20.92 -25.03 -31.05
C LYS A 290 21.10 -26.35 -31.80
N SER A 291 20.03 -27.07 -32.11
CA SER A 291 20.05 -28.34 -32.82
C SER A 291 19.65 -28.22 -34.30
N TRP A 292 19.15 -27.07 -34.73
CA TRP A 292 18.68 -26.86 -36.09
C TRP A 292 19.78 -26.33 -36.99
N SER A 293 20.03 -27.03 -38.11
CA SER A 293 21.06 -26.68 -39.09
C SER A 293 20.42 -25.94 -40.28
N ALA A 294 21.27 -25.21 -41.03
CA ALA A 294 20.86 -24.60 -42.30
C ALA A 294 20.26 -25.61 -43.31
N LYS A 295 20.63 -26.90 -43.17
CA LYS A 295 20.07 -27.99 -43.96
C LYS A 295 18.57 -28.21 -43.67
N ASN A 296 18.16 -28.10 -42.39
CA ASN A 296 16.78 -28.23 -41.99
C ASN A 296 15.92 -27.05 -42.49
N ASP A 297 16.48 -25.84 -42.53
CA ASP A 297 15.80 -24.68 -43.08
C ASP A 297 15.53 -24.80 -44.58
N LEU A 298 16.53 -25.35 -45.37
CA LEU A 298 16.34 -25.64 -46.78
C LEU A 298 15.31 -26.74 -47.02
N GLU A 299 15.27 -27.75 -46.17
CA GLU A 299 14.33 -28.86 -46.27
C GLU A 299 12.88 -28.39 -45.94
N ILE A 300 12.69 -27.55 -44.91
CA ILE A 300 11.40 -26.94 -44.63
C ILE A 300 10.90 -26.09 -45.81
N LYS A 301 11.79 -25.28 -46.37
CA LYS A 301 11.48 -24.46 -47.53
C LYS A 301 11.05 -25.34 -48.72
N TYR A 302 11.79 -26.38 -49.02
CA TYR A 302 11.50 -27.32 -50.12
C TYR A 302 10.14 -28.02 -49.93
N LEU A 303 9.86 -28.53 -48.68
CA LEU A 303 8.62 -29.19 -48.38
C LEU A 303 7.41 -28.24 -48.47
N HIS A 304 7.59 -26.98 -48.10
CA HIS A 304 6.51 -25.98 -48.17
C HIS A 304 6.29 -25.46 -49.58
N THR A 305 7.35 -25.12 -50.36
CA THR A 305 7.21 -24.47 -51.67
C THR A 305 7.08 -25.46 -52.82
N GLU A 306 7.83 -26.58 -52.81
CA GLU A 306 7.84 -27.53 -53.93
C GLU A 306 6.91 -28.72 -53.72
N LYS A 307 6.72 -29.15 -52.48
CA LYS A 307 5.84 -30.27 -52.14
C LYS A 307 4.44 -29.85 -51.71
N ASN A 308 4.20 -28.55 -51.51
CA ASN A 308 2.93 -27.98 -51.03
C ASN A 308 2.36 -28.62 -49.75
N LEU A 309 3.22 -29.09 -48.88
CA LEU A 309 2.81 -29.67 -47.59
C LEU A 309 2.35 -28.59 -46.62
N SER A 310 1.34 -28.92 -45.85
CA SER A 310 0.81 -28.04 -44.80
C SER A 310 1.82 -27.92 -43.66
N ILE A 311 1.70 -26.83 -42.89
CA ILE A 311 2.55 -26.60 -41.69
C ILE A 311 2.44 -27.76 -40.71
N THR A 312 1.26 -28.36 -40.58
CA THR A 312 1.00 -29.53 -39.73
C THR A 312 1.77 -30.77 -40.18
N GLU A 313 1.79 -31.07 -41.52
CA GLU A 313 2.52 -32.21 -42.07
C GLU A 313 4.03 -32.04 -41.97
N ILE A 314 4.52 -30.80 -42.17
CA ILE A 314 5.95 -30.49 -42.01
C ILE A 314 6.35 -30.61 -40.52
N ALA A 315 5.50 -30.16 -39.58
CA ALA A 315 5.76 -30.31 -38.17
C ALA A 315 5.81 -31.76 -37.70
N GLN A 316 4.98 -32.62 -38.27
CA GLN A 316 5.00 -34.07 -38.02
C GLN A 316 6.26 -34.72 -38.57
N SER A 317 6.72 -34.35 -39.80
CA SER A 317 7.93 -34.92 -40.43
C SER A 317 9.20 -34.59 -39.65
N PHE A 318 9.25 -33.39 -39.03
CA PHE A 318 10.38 -32.95 -38.20
C PHE A 318 10.19 -33.32 -36.72
N LYS A 319 9.08 -34.01 -36.33
CA LYS A 319 8.73 -34.32 -34.94
C LYS A 319 8.79 -33.10 -34.02
N THR A 320 8.28 -31.99 -34.51
CA THR A 320 8.29 -30.70 -33.81
C THR A 320 6.90 -30.06 -33.80
N ASN A 321 6.78 -28.89 -33.16
CA ASN A 321 5.51 -28.17 -33.05
C ASN A 321 5.28 -27.27 -34.28
N GLU A 322 4.04 -27.11 -34.72
CA GLU A 322 3.66 -26.22 -35.84
C GLU A 322 4.18 -24.78 -35.67
N SER A 323 4.18 -24.26 -34.45
CA SER A 323 4.69 -22.93 -34.14
C SER A 323 6.18 -22.76 -34.49
N VAL A 324 6.99 -23.81 -34.35
CA VAL A 324 8.42 -23.79 -34.73
C VAL A 324 8.55 -23.69 -36.26
N ILE A 325 7.81 -24.50 -37.00
CA ILE A 325 7.83 -24.48 -38.48
C ILE A 325 7.32 -23.13 -39.00
N ARG A 326 6.24 -22.58 -38.42
CA ARG A 326 5.73 -21.26 -38.81
C ARG A 326 6.73 -20.14 -38.57
N LEU A 327 7.46 -20.17 -37.44
CA LEU A 327 8.49 -19.19 -37.13
C LEU A 327 9.69 -19.29 -38.12
N ARG A 328 10.05 -20.51 -38.52
CA ARG A 328 11.14 -20.79 -39.48
C ARG A 328 10.78 -20.34 -40.87
N LEU A 329 9.60 -20.66 -41.37
CA LEU A 329 9.08 -20.16 -42.66
C LEU A 329 9.07 -18.63 -42.69
N LYS A 330 8.61 -17.97 -41.62
CA LYS A 330 8.67 -16.51 -41.52
C LYS A 330 10.09 -15.93 -41.56
N ARG A 331 11.10 -16.61 -40.97
CA ARG A 331 12.51 -16.23 -41.09
C ARG A 331 13.06 -16.40 -42.48
N LEU A 332 12.54 -17.37 -43.26
CA LEU A 332 12.91 -17.65 -44.65
C LEU A 332 12.14 -16.79 -45.66
N GLY A 333 11.26 -15.88 -45.18
CA GLY A 333 10.49 -14.97 -46.02
C GLY A 333 9.29 -15.63 -46.71
N LEU A 334 8.75 -16.70 -46.13
CA LEU A 334 7.63 -17.52 -46.63
C LEU A 334 6.42 -17.45 -45.70
#